data_569b33d52121657c4b00bdc6d5dd58ac
#
_entry.id   569b33d52121657c4b00bdc6d5dd58ac
#
_cell.length_a   1.000
_cell.length_b   1.000
_cell.length_c   1.000
_cell.angle_alpha   90.00
_cell.angle_beta   90.00
_cell.angle_gamma   90.00
#
_symmetry.space_group_name_H-M   'P 1'
#
loop_
_entity.id
_entity.type
_entity.pdbx_description
1 polymer ?
#
loop_
_entity_poly.entity_id
_entity_poly.type
_entity_poly.pdbx_seq_one_letter_code
_entity_poly.pdbx_strand_id
1 'polypeptide(L)'
;DPTDSGSDNVLIIGDLNSYDKEDPIDALIDGGYVDLVAAYRGEGAYGYLFDGRIGYLDYALANPALDDVVTGLSVWHINADEPDLLNYDTRFKAPNQVAIYAPDPYRSSDHDPVIVGLDLCELVPPQFDSLSVTPNVLWPATHRYVDAEVSVAVSDNFDPSPIVTLLGVTSNEPDNGKGDGNTVNDIVIVDDYAFRLRAERSGKGSGRVYTITYQVTDSCGNSTIDSASVLVPHNQGKGKGK
;
A
#
# COMPACT_ATOMS: atom_id res chain seq x y z
N ASP A 1 -16.98 -15.34 -8.54
CA ASP A 1 -16.54 -14.88 -7.20
C ASP A 1 -17.45 -15.49 -6.11
N PRO A 2 -17.08 -16.64 -5.50
CA PRO A 2 -17.90 -17.31 -4.49
C PRO A 2 -17.97 -16.53 -3.15
N THR A 3 -17.16 -15.50 -2.98
CA THR A 3 -17.07 -14.70 -1.75
C THR A 3 -17.70 -13.32 -1.88
N ASP A 4 -18.14 -12.93 -3.07
CA ASP A 4 -18.59 -11.56 -3.41
C ASP A 4 -17.56 -10.48 -3.00
N SER A 5 -16.27 -10.84 -3.05
CA SER A 5 -15.17 -9.92 -2.67
C SER A 5 -14.94 -8.82 -3.70
N GLY A 6 -15.40 -9.02 -4.93
CA GLY A 6 -15.11 -8.15 -6.07
C GLY A 6 -13.68 -8.29 -6.63
N SER A 7 -12.87 -9.20 -6.06
CA SER A 7 -11.52 -9.48 -6.54
C SER A 7 -11.53 -10.60 -7.58
N ASP A 8 -10.78 -10.41 -8.65
CA ASP A 8 -10.53 -11.44 -9.65
C ASP A 8 -9.45 -12.44 -9.20
N ASN A 9 -8.71 -12.14 -8.13
CA ASN A 9 -7.62 -12.97 -7.61
C ASN A 9 -8.19 -14.13 -6.77
N VAL A 10 -7.88 -15.35 -7.15
CA VAL A 10 -8.33 -16.56 -6.44
C VAL A 10 -7.16 -17.48 -6.12
N LEU A 11 -7.00 -17.80 -4.84
CA LEU A 11 -6.05 -18.79 -4.33
C LEU A 11 -6.81 -19.93 -3.67
N ILE A 12 -6.56 -21.17 -4.12
CA ILE A 12 -6.95 -22.40 -3.42
C ILE A 12 -5.71 -22.92 -2.72
N ILE A 13 -5.72 -22.94 -1.38
CA ILE A 13 -4.55 -23.34 -0.59
C ILE A 13 -4.95 -24.31 0.52
N GLY A 14 -4.15 -25.37 0.69
CA GLY A 14 -4.34 -26.37 1.74
C GLY A 14 -4.23 -27.80 1.23
N ASP A 15 -4.59 -28.75 2.11
CA ASP A 15 -4.61 -30.17 1.84
C ASP A 15 -5.83 -30.55 0.97
N LEU A 16 -5.57 -30.92 -0.28
CA LEU A 16 -6.58 -31.41 -1.21
C LEU A 16 -6.73 -32.96 -1.20
N ASN A 17 -5.93 -33.66 -0.41
CA ASN A 17 -5.95 -35.11 -0.25
C ASN A 17 -5.82 -35.88 -1.57
N SER A 18 -5.09 -35.32 -2.52
CA SER A 18 -4.82 -35.88 -3.84
C SER A 18 -3.40 -35.56 -4.28
N TYR A 19 -2.72 -36.47 -4.94
CA TYR A 19 -1.39 -36.23 -5.51
C TYR A 19 -1.47 -35.52 -6.87
N ASP A 20 -0.37 -34.95 -7.30
CA ASP A 20 -0.24 -34.06 -8.47
C ASP A 20 -0.73 -34.61 -9.82
N LYS A 21 -0.90 -35.91 -9.95
CA LYS A 21 -1.35 -36.59 -11.19
C LYS A 21 -2.67 -37.33 -11.00
N GLU A 22 -3.45 -36.96 -10.02
CA GLU A 22 -4.76 -37.53 -9.79
C GLU A 22 -5.87 -36.62 -10.36
N ASP A 23 -6.97 -37.24 -10.79
CA ASP A 23 -8.10 -36.59 -11.46
C ASP A 23 -8.61 -35.31 -10.80
N PRO A 24 -8.68 -35.17 -9.44
CA PRO A 24 -9.12 -33.92 -8.82
C PRO A 24 -8.20 -32.73 -9.09
N ILE A 25 -6.88 -32.96 -9.14
CA ILE A 25 -5.88 -31.92 -9.41
C ILE A 25 -5.87 -31.58 -10.89
N ASP A 26 -5.90 -32.60 -11.77
CA ASP A 26 -6.01 -32.43 -13.22
C ASP A 26 -7.24 -31.56 -13.58
N ALA A 27 -8.39 -31.81 -12.91
CA ALA A 27 -9.60 -31.01 -13.14
C ALA A 27 -9.46 -29.53 -12.79
N LEU A 28 -8.67 -29.18 -11.76
CA LEU A 28 -8.39 -27.79 -11.39
C LEU A 28 -7.43 -27.13 -12.39
N ILE A 29 -6.39 -27.87 -12.81
CA ILE A 29 -5.42 -27.39 -13.82
C ILE A 29 -6.12 -27.21 -15.18
N ASP A 30 -6.97 -28.16 -15.61
CA ASP A 30 -7.79 -28.03 -16.82
C ASP A 30 -8.79 -26.86 -16.72
N GLY A 31 -9.21 -26.52 -15.50
CA GLY A 31 -10.02 -25.35 -15.17
C GLY A 31 -9.27 -24.02 -15.23
N GLY A 32 -7.96 -24.04 -15.51
CA GLY A 32 -7.12 -22.87 -15.70
C GLY A 32 -6.35 -22.42 -14.45
N TYR A 33 -6.35 -23.22 -13.37
CA TYR A 33 -5.50 -22.93 -12.21
C TYR A 33 -4.05 -23.39 -12.44
N VAL A 34 -3.10 -22.64 -11.91
CA VAL A 34 -1.67 -22.95 -11.91
C VAL A 34 -1.31 -23.61 -10.58
N ASP A 35 -0.71 -24.79 -10.62
CA ASP A 35 -0.11 -25.40 -9.44
C ASP A 35 1.22 -24.72 -9.15
N LEU A 36 1.22 -23.83 -8.16
CA LEU A 36 2.40 -23.07 -7.76
C LEU A 36 3.48 -23.98 -7.13
N VAL A 37 3.09 -25.10 -6.47
CA VAL A 37 4.07 -26.04 -5.91
C VAL A 37 4.87 -26.68 -7.03
N ALA A 38 4.21 -27.21 -8.06
CA ALA A 38 4.86 -27.75 -9.24
C ALA A 38 5.68 -26.69 -9.98
N ALA A 39 5.14 -25.49 -10.17
CA ALA A 39 5.77 -24.41 -10.92
C ALA A 39 7.09 -23.92 -10.26
N TYR A 40 7.13 -23.78 -8.93
CA TYR A 40 8.28 -23.23 -8.21
C TYR A 40 9.24 -24.29 -7.66
N ARG A 41 8.79 -25.54 -7.44
CA ARG A 41 9.60 -26.61 -6.85
C ARG A 41 9.91 -27.75 -7.80
N GLY A 42 9.16 -27.89 -8.90
CA GLY A 42 9.35 -28.88 -9.94
C GLY A 42 8.98 -30.31 -9.50
N GLU A 43 9.42 -31.28 -10.28
CA GLU A 43 9.09 -32.71 -10.13
C GLU A 43 9.52 -33.34 -8.79
N GLY A 44 10.42 -32.72 -8.06
CA GLY A 44 10.90 -33.19 -6.76
C GLY A 44 10.18 -32.56 -5.57
N ALA A 45 9.08 -31.83 -5.80
CA ALA A 45 8.31 -31.20 -4.74
C ALA A 45 7.73 -32.25 -3.77
N TYR A 46 7.82 -31.97 -2.48
CA TYR A 46 7.16 -32.77 -1.46
C TYR A 46 6.81 -31.91 -0.24
N GLY A 47 5.82 -32.35 0.50
CA GLY A 47 5.38 -31.76 1.78
C GLY A 47 4.75 -32.85 2.65
N TYR A 48 4.74 -34.10 2.17
CA TYR A 48 4.19 -35.26 2.86
C TYR A 48 5.03 -36.50 2.58
N LEU A 49 5.21 -37.34 3.61
CA LEU A 49 5.97 -38.58 3.51
C LEU A 49 5.13 -39.75 4.05
N PHE A 50 4.84 -40.76 3.21
CA PHE A 50 4.08 -41.94 3.58
C PHE A 50 4.73 -43.21 3.06
N ASP A 51 4.94 -44.21 3.93
CA ASP A 51 5.57 -45.49 3.60
C ASP A 51 6.88 -45.37 2.80
N GLY A 52 7.71 -44.36 3.13
CA GLY A 52 8.97 -44.09 2.44
C GLY A 52 8.85 -43.50 1.05
N ARG A 53 7.64 -43.04 0.67
CA ARG A 53 7.38 -42.28 -0.55
C ARG A 53 7.16 -40.82 -0.21
N ILE A 54 7.68 -39.97 -1.05
CA ILE A 54 7.52 -38.52 -0.93
C ILE A 54 6.55 -38.01 -1.99
N GLY A 55 5.82 -36.95 -1.67
CA GLY A 55 4.92 -36.24 -2.55
C GLY A 55 4.31 -35.06 -1.80
N TYR A 56 3.33 -34.37 -2.36
CA TYR A 56 2.60 -33.33 -1.66
C TYR A 56 1.09 -33.53 -1.84
N LEU A 57 0.35 -33.15 -0.83
CA LEU A 57 -1.12 -33.13 -0.76
C LEU A 57 -1.63 -31.72 -0.49
N ASP A 58 -0.72 -30.86 0.01
CA ASP A 58 -0.95 -29.44 0.26
C ASP A 58 -0.54 -28.63 -0.96
N TYR A 59 -1.51 -27.94 -1.52
CA TYR A 59 -1.37 -27.14 -2.73
C TYR A 59 -1.47 -25.65 -2.46
N ALA A 60 -0.96 -24.90 -3.41
CA ALA A 60 -1.33 -23.53 -3.67
C ALA A 60 -1.63 -23.41 -5.17
N LEU A 61 -2.91 -23.29 -5.51
CA LEU A 61 -3.39 -23.18 -6.87
C LEU A 61 -3.90 -21.77 -7.12
N ALA A 62 -3.23 -21.04 -8.00
CA ALA A 62 -3.59 -19.67 -8.38
C ALA A 62 -4.37 -19.66 -9.69
N ASN A 63 -5.41 -18.82 -9.80
CA ASN A 63 -5.95 -18.49 -11.09
C ASN A 63 -5.00 -17.54 -11.84
N PRO A 64 -5.15 -17.32 -13.18
CA PRO A 64 -4.23 -16.49 -13.96
C PRO A 64 -4.04 -15.07 -13.41
N ALA A 65 -5.10 -14.43 -12.89
CA ALA A 65 -5.00 -13.08 -12.34
C ALA A 65 -4.14 -13.03 -11.06
N LEU A 66 -4.22 -14.05 -10.21
CA LEU A 66 -3.38 -14.13 -9.02
C LEU A 66 -1.95 -14.56 -9.36
N ASP A 67 -1.75 -15.45 -10.35
CA ASP A 67 -0.42 -15.93 -10.74
C ASP A 67 0.50 -14.79 -11.17
N ASP A 68 -0.05 -13.75 -11.82
CA ASP A 68 0.70 -12.55 -12.24
C ASP A 68 1.31 -11.77 -11.06
N VAL A 69 0.79 -11.93 -9.85
CA VAL A 69 1.27 -11.23 -8.64
C VAL A 69 2.00 -12.15 -7.65
N VAL A 70 2.20 -13.42 -8.00
CA VAL A 70 2.98 -14.37 -7.19
C VAL A 70 4.47 -14.01 -7.27
N THR A 71 5.08 -13.74 -6.11
CA THR A 71 6.52 -13.42 -6.01
C THR A 71 7.39 -14.62 -5.65
N GLY A 72 6.78 -15.71 -5.21
CA GLY A 72 7.47 -16.94 -4.88
C GLY A 72 6.65 -17.93 -4.08
N LEU A 73 7.17 -19.15 -3.96
CA LEU A 73 6.60 -20.20 -3.14
C LEU A 73 7.69 -20.97 -2.40
N SER A 74 7.40 -21.40 -1.18
CA SER A 74 8.21 -22.33 -0.42
C SER A 74 7.36 -23.39 0.25
N VAL A 75 7.86 -24.63 0.28
CA VAL A 75 7.41 -25.66 1.20
C VAL A 75 8.39 -25.63 2.38
N TRP A 76 7.88 -25.43 3.58
CA TRP A 76 8.73 -25.32 4.77
C TRP A 76 8.85 -26.65 5.46
N HIS A 77 9.96 -27.38 5.18
CA HIS A 77 10.22 -28.71 5.68
C HIS A 77 10.53 -28.73 7.19
N ILE A 78 9.48 -28.71 8.02
CA ILE A 78 9.57 -28.77 9.48
C ILE A 78 8.74 -29.93 10.07
N ASN A 79 7.99 -30.63 9.23
CA ASN A 79 7.06 -31.67 9.67
C ASN A 79 7.30 -33.01 8.98
N ALA A 80 7.26 -33.07 7.63
CA ALA A 80 7.28 -34.30 6.87
C ALA A 80 8.55 -35.13 7.08
N ASP A 81 9.70 -34.45 7.20
CA ASP A 81 11.02 -35.08 7.42
C ASP A 81 11.29 -35.49 8.87
N GLU A 82 10.49 -34.95 9.81
CA GLU A 82 10.67 -35.23 11.22
C GLU A 82 10.11 -36.61 11.58
N PRO A 83 10.79 -37.37 12.45
CA PRO A 83 10.36 -38.70 12.81
C PRO A 83 9.03 -38.70 13.58
N ASP A 84 8.19 -39.72 13.35
CA ASP A 84 6.90 -39.93 14.04
C ASP A 84 7.01 -39.91 15.58
N LEU A 85 8.20 -40.14 16.10
CA LEU A 85 8.47 -40.08 17.53
C LEU A 85 8.21 -38.67 18.11
N LEU A 86 8.39 -37.63 17.30
CA LEU A 86 8.17 -36.23 17.68
C LEU A 86 6.72 -35.76 17.46
N ASN A 87 5.87 -36.57 16.82
CA ASN A 87 4.49 -36.23 16.49
C ASN A 87 3.75 -35.63 17.69
N TYR A 88 2.98 -34.57 17.46
CA TYR A 88 2.16 -33.86 18.45
C TYR A 88 1.10 -34.77 19.12
N ASP A 89 0.60 -35.79 18.43
CA ASP A 89 -0.39 -36.73 18.99
C ASP A 89 0.30 -37.77 19.86
N THR A 90 0.19 -37.58 21.16
CA THR A 90 0.80 -38.47 22.17
C THR A 90 -0.11 -39.63 22.59
N ARG A 91 -1.34 -39.73 22.10
CA ARG A 91 -2.35 -40.73 22.55
C ARG A 91 -1.93 -42.17 22.29
N PHE A 92 -1.13 -42.40 21.26
CA PHE A 92 -0.69 -43.74 20.85
C PHE A 92 0.77 -44.04 21.22
N LYS A 93 1.42 -43.16 22.02
CA LYS A 93 2.82 -43.27 22.43
C LYS A 93 2.97 -43.96 23.77
N ALA A 94 4.06 -44.72 23.93
CA ALA A 94 4.46 -45.25 25.24
C ALA A 94 4.91 -44.09 26.16
N PRO A 95 4.82 -44.23 27.50
CA PRO A 95 5.15 -43.13 28.43
C PRO A 95 6.53 -42.53 28.24
N ASN A 96 7.54 -43.35 27.89
CA ASN A 96 8.89 -42.88 27.58
C ASN A 96 8.99 -42.11 26.27
N GLN A 97 8.09 -42.34 25.35
CA GLN A 97 7.99 -41.59 24.06
C GLN A 97 7.26 -40.28 24.25
N VAL A 98 6.22 -40.22 25.11
CA VAL A 98 5.52 -38.99 25.45
C VAL A 98 6.48 -37.94 26.03
N ALA A 99 7.50 -38.39 26.79
CA ALA A 99 8.49 -37.51 27.40
C ALA A 99 9.41 -36.79 26.38
N ILE A 100 9.40 -37.22 25.10
CA ILE A 100 10.21 -36.63 24.02
C ILE A 100 9.43 -35.51 23.32
N TYR A 101 8.12 -35.44 23.47
CA TYR A 101 7.30 -34.37 22.92
C TYR A 101 7.75 -32.99 23.42
N ALA A 102 7.93 -32.06 22.52
CA ALA A 102 8.16 -30.64 22.81
C ALA A 102 7.09 -29.80 22.12
N PRO A 103 6.54 -28.74 22.78
CA PRO A 103 5.57 -27.86 22.19
C PRO A 103 6.27 -26.81 21.30
N ASP A 104 6.93 -27.25 20.25
CA ASP A 104 7.62 -26.44 19.26
C ASP A 104 6.99 -26.62 17.87
N PRO A 105 7.41 -25.91 16.84
CA PRO A 105 6.80 -26.00 15.52
C PRO A 105 7.12 -27.29 14.77
N TYR A 106 8.15 -28.05 15.17
CA TYR A 106 8.59 -29.25 14.47
C TYR A 106 7.64 -30.41 14.74
N ARG A 107 7.25 -31.12 13.66
CA ARG A 107 6.27 -32.22 13.70
C ARG A 107 4.95 -31.84 14.40
N SER A 108 4.53 -30.58 14.25
CA SER A 108 3.21 -30.09 14.65
C SER A 108 2.08 -30.59 13.74
N SER A 109 2.43 -31.15 12.60
CA SER A 109 1.65 -31.89 11.64
C SER A 109 2.48 -33.02 11.05
N ASP A 110 1.92 -33.88 10.23
CA ASP A 110 2.62 -34.78 9.32
C ASP A 110 2.81 -34.20 7.91
N HIS A 111 2.24 -33.02 7.66
CA HIS A 111 2.38 -32.23 6.43
C HIS A 111 3.24 -31.00 6.65
N ASP A 112 4.01 -30.61 5.64
CA ASP A 112 4.78 -29.36 5.61
C ASP A 112 3.92 -28.18 5.16
N PRO A 113 4.06 -27.01 5.79
CA PRO A 113 3.34 -25.82 5.34
C PRO A 113 3.79 -25.32 3.97
N VAL A 114 2.84 -24.93 3.14
CA VAL A 114 3.06 -24.20 1.90
C VAL A 114 2.96 -22.72 2.16
N ILE A 115 3.98 -21.95 1.75
CA ILE A 115 4.06 -20.51 1.92
C ILE A 115 4.11 -19.86 0.54
N VAL A 116 3.17 -18.94 0.27
CA VAL A 116 3.08 -18.19 -0.99
C VAL A 116 3.39 -16.72 -0.72
N GLY A 117 4.31 -16.15 -1.49
CA GLY A 117 4.57 -14.72 -1.52
C GLY A 117 3.72 -14.06 -2.60
N LEU A 118 3.01 -13.00 -2.26
CA LEU A 118 2.17 -12.22 -3.18
C LEU A 118 2.58 -10.76 -3.13
N ASP A 119 2.67 -10.11 -4.31
CA ASP A 119 2.71 -8.66 -4.45
C ASP A 119 1.30 -8.19 -4.85
N LEU A 120 0.57 -7.70 -3.87
CA LEU A 120 -0.82 -7.27 -4.04
C LEU A 120 -0.94 -5.75 -4.24
N CYS A 121 0.16 -5.08 -4.60
CA CYS A 121 0.14 -3.64 -4.84
C CYS A 121 -0.73 -3.30 -6.06
N GLU A 122 -1.67 -2.41 -5.83
CA GLU A 122 -2.52 -1.85 -6.86
C GLU A 122 -1.83 -0.68 -7.59
N LEU A 123 -2.39 -0.22 -8.72
CA LEU A 123 -1.80 0.80 -9.58
C LEU A 123 -2.62 2.11 -9.66
N VAL A 124 -3.69 2.22 -8.86
CA VAL A 124 -4.55 3.41 -8.84
C VAL A 124 -3.99 4.43 -7.85
N PRO A 125 -3.57 5.62 -8.29
CA PRO A 125 -3.02 6.61 -7.36
C PRO A 125 -4.08 7.15 -6.39
N PRO A 126 -3.68 7.51 -5.15
CA PRO A 126 -4.56 8.17 -4.21
C PRO A 126 -5.03 9.52 -4.73
N GLN A 127 -6.18 9.99 -4.25
CA GLN A 127 -6.78 11.23 -4.68
C GLN A 127 -6.93 12.24 -3.54
N PHE A 128 -6.92 13.54 -3.92
CA PHE A 128 -7.34 14.61 -3.01
C PHE A 128 -8.87 14.75 -3.08
N ASP A 129 -9.56 14.40 -2.00
CA ASP A 129 -11.00 14.67 -1.85
C ASP A 129 -11.25 16.15 -1.63
N SER A 130 -10.33 16.80 -0.91
CA SER A 130 -10.29 18.26 -0.77
C SER A 130 -8.90 18.76 -0.45
N LEU A 131 -8.55 19.92 -1.03
CA LEU A 131 -7.35 20.68 -0.72
C LEU A 131 -7.72 22.15 -0.73
N SER A 132 -7.62 22.79 0.43
CA SER A 132 -8.00 24.21 0.58
C SER A 132 -7.05 24.94 1.55
N VAL A 133 -6.95 26.25 1.38
CA VAL A 133 -6.17 27.13 2.27
C VAL A 133 -7.03 28.28 2.78
N THR A 134 -6.90 28.62 4.04
CA THR A 134 -7.64 29.70 4.68
C THR A 134 -6.68 30.64 5.44
N PRO A 135 -6.72 31.96 5.16
CA PRO A 135 -7.46 32.61 4.09
C PRO A 135 -6.86 32.35 2.69
N ASN A 136 -7.69 32.26 1.66
CA ASN A 136 -7.23 32.14 0.26
C ASN A 136 -7.08 33.50 -0.46
N VAL A 137 -7.38 34.61 0.22
CA VAL A 137 -7.19 35.99 -0.27
C VAL A 137 -6.60 36.84 0.85
N LEU A 138 -5.46 37.48 0.60
CA LEU A 138 -4.83 38.43 1.52
C LEU A 138 -5.12 39.85 1.06
N TRP A 139 -6.02 40.53 1.77
CA TRP A 139 -6.43 41.89 1.49
C TRP A 139 -6.70 42.68 2.79
N PRO A 140 -6.30 43.93 2.89
CA PRO A 140 -5.48 44.72 1.95
C PRO A 140 -3.98 44.34 1.95
N ALA A 141 -3.27 44.67 0.88
CA ALA A 141 -1.82 44.49 0.81
C ALA A 141 -1.11 45.44 1.81
N THR A 142 -0.85 44.93 3.02
CA THR A 142 -0.33 45.70 4.15
C THR A 142 1.16 45.47 4.41
N HIS A 143 1.83 44.64 3.60
CA HIS A 143 3.19 44.17 3.77
C HIS A 143 3.42 43.37 5.08
N ARG A 144 2.36 42.95 5.75
CA ARG A 144 2.42 42.13 6.98
C ARG A 144 2.22 40.67 6.67
N TYR A 145 2.74 39.81 7.53
CA TYR A 145 2.41 38.40 7.50
C TYR A 145 0.97 38.17 7.90
N VAL A 146 0.37 37.21 7.24
CA VAL A 146 -0.93 36.65 7.56
C VAL A 146 -0.72 35.15 7.72
N ASP A 147 -1.21 34.59 8.81
CA ASP A 147 -1.21 33.15 9.03
C ASP A 147 -2.22 32.50 8.07
N ALA A 148 -1.79 31.45 7.41
CA ALA A 148 -2.59 30.68 6.47
C ALA A 148 -2.48 29.20 6.84
N GLU A 149 -3.63 28.53 6.91
CA GLU A 149 -3.76 27.13 7.26
C GLU A 149 -4.32 26.34 6.09
N VAL A 150 -3.76 25.18 5.82
CA VAL A 150 -4.21 24.24 4.80
C VAL A 150 -5.01 23.12 5.44
N SER A 151 -6.14 22.79 4.82
CA SER A 151 -6.94 21.62 5.14
C SER A 151 -6.87 20.66 3.96
N VAL A 152 -6.53 19.41 4.24
CA VAL A 152 -6.38 18.33 3.27
C VAL A 152 -7.26 17.15 3.69
N ALA A 153 -7.98 16.57 2.73
CA ALA A 153 -8.59 15.26 2.85
C ALA A 153 -8.20 14.44 1.62
N VAL A 154 -7.81 13.20 1.86
CA VAL A 154 -7.37 12.26 0.82
C VAL A 154 -8.05 10.92 1.00
N SER A 155 -8.20 10.19 -0.08
CA SER A 155 -8.69 8.82 -0.07
C SER A 155 -7.97 7.98 -1.12
N ASP A 156 -8.03 6.68 -0.90
CA ASP A 156 -7.51 5.69 -1.82
C ASP A 156 -8.39 4.44 -1.78
N ASN A 157 -8.38 3.64 -2.85
CA ASN A 157 -9.20 2.43 -2.95
C ASN A 157 -8.59 1.23 -2.20
N PHE A 158 -7.29 1.28 -1.91
CA PHE A 158 -6.53 0.18 -1.29
C PHE A 158 -5.89 0.59 0.03
N ASP A 159 -5.24 1.77 0.09
CA ASP A 159 -4.59 2.28 1.30
C ASP A 159 -5.54 3.13 2.14
N PRO A 160 -5.95 2.70 3.35
CA PRO A 160 -6.83 3.48 4.21
C PRO A 160 -6.17 4.74 4.81
N SER A 161 -4.85 4.93 4.62
CA SER A 161 -4.09 6.01 5.24
C SER A 161 -2.94 6.51 4.34
N PRO A 162 -3.23 7.03 3.14
CA PRO A 162 -2.20 7.56 2.25
C PRO A 162 -1.42 8.70 2.90
N ILE A 163 -0.12 8.81 2.59
CA ILE A 163 0.78 9.78 3.20
C ILE A 163 0.75 11.08 2.40
N VAL A 164 0.40 12.20 3.06
CA VAL A 164 0.44 13.54 2.50
C VAL A 164 1.76 14.22 2.83
N THR A 165 2.46 14.73 1.82
CA THR A 165 3.76 15.39 1.96
C THR A 165 3.72 16.79 1.33
N LEU A 166 4.17 17.80 2.05
CA LEU A 166 4.37 19.14 1.50
C LEU A 166 5.58 19.14 0.56
N LEU A 167 5.39 19.43 -0.73
CA LEU A 167 6.49 19.60 -1.67
C LEU A 167 7.10 21.00 -1.63
N GLY A 168 6.32 22.01 -1.24
CA GLY A 168 6.81 23.35 -1.06
C GLY A 168 5.77 24.44 -1.32
N VAL A 169 6.22 25.68 -1.12
CA VAL A 169 5.43 26.88 -1.38
C VAL A 169 6.20 27.78 -2.34
N THR A 170 5.55 28.22 -3.38
CA THR A 170 6.14 29.11 -4.39
C THR A 170 5.31 30.40 -4.56
N SER A 171 5.86 31.38 -5.25
CA SER A 171 5.18 32.63 -5.62
C SER A 171 5.44 32.96 -7.09
N ASN A 172 4.44 33.52 -7.78
CA ASN A 172 4.59 34.05 -9.13
C ASN A 172 5.36 35.37 -9.19
N GLU A 173 5.55 36.03 -8.05
CA GLU A 173 6.40 37.22 -7.92
C GLU A 173 7.65 36.86 -7.09
N PRO A 174 8.83 37.44 -7.40
CA PRO A 174 10.04 37.11 -6.66
C PRO A 174 9.97 37.66 -5.21
N ASP A 175 10.71 37.00 -4.32
CA ASP A 175 10.99 37.55 -2.99
C ASP A 175 11.73 38.90 -3.13
N ASN A 176 11.26 39.95 -2.47
CA ASN A 176 11.79 41.30 -2.60
C ASN A 176 11.81 41.80 -4.06
N GLY A 177 10.70 41.72 -4.77
CA GLY A 177 10.51 42.19 -6.14
C GLY A 177 10.49 43.73 -6.23
N LYS A 178 10.71 44.26 -7.42
CA LYS A 178 10.71 45.73 -7.62
C LYS A 178 9.29 46.31 -7.49
N GLY A 179 9.08 47.10 -6.43
CA GLY A 179 7.84 47.83 -6.20
C GLY A 179 6.79 47.06 -5.41
N ASP A 180 7.21 46.05 -4.65
CA ASP A 180 6.38 45.24 -3.74
C ASP A 180 6.50 45.64 -2.26
N GLY A 181 7.43 46.53 -1.88
CA GLY A 181 7.58 47.02 -0.53
C GLY A 181 9.00 46.92 0.06
N ASN A 182 9.95 46.32 -0.67
CA ASN A 182 11.34 46.06 -0.24
C ASN A 182 11.44 45.16 1.01
N THR A 183 10.51 44.21 1.16
CA THR A 183 10.55 43.19 2.21
C THR A 183 11.10 41.87 1.66
N VAL A 184 11.64 41.04 2.54
CA VAL A 184 12.21 39.74 2.22
C VAL A 184 11.52 38.66 3.03
N ASN A 185 11.70 37.42 2.64
CA ASN A 185 11.09 36.23 3.26
C ASN A 185 9.57 36.30 3.22
N ASP A 186 9.02 36.46 2.03
CA ASP A 186 7.56 36.55 1.83
C ASP A 186 6.80 35.27 2.20
N ILE A 187 7.51 34.15 2.24
CA ILE A 187 7.01 32.85 2.61
C ILE A 187 7.77 32.34 3.83
N VAL A 188 7.04 31.97 4.89
CA VAL A 188 7.57 31.26 6.05
C VAL A 188 6.74 30.01 6.26
N ILE A 189 7.37 28.85 6.15
CA ILE A 189 6.77 27.55 6.46
C ILE A 189 6.91 27.33 7.97
N VAL A 190 5.80 27.25 8.69
CA VAL A 190 5.76 27.02 10.14
C VAL A 190 5.75 25.51 10.42
N ASP A 191 4.91 24.79 9.69
CA ASP A 191 4.86 23.34 9.60
C ASP A 191 4.26 22.93 8.25
N ASP A 192 3.98 21.63 8.06
CA ASP A 192 3.50 21.09 6.78
C ASP A 192 2.11 21.64 6.38
N TYR A 193 1.34 22.24 7.31
CA TYR A 193 -0.02 22.74 7.06
C TYR A 193 -0.21 24.21 7.44
N ALA A 194 0.78 24.81 8.13
CA ALA A 194 0.71 26.20 8.60
C ALA A 194 1.80 27.07 7.98
N PHE A 195 1.42 28.20 7.47
CA PHE A 195 2.28 29.13 6.75
C PHE A 195 2.07 30.57 7.21
N ARG A 196 3.09 31.40 7.08
CA ARG A 196 2.97 32.86 7.20
C ARG A 196 3.32 33.46 5.86
N LEU A 197 2.34 34.01 5.21
CA LEU A 197 2.46 34.58 3.87
C LEU A 197 2.35 36.11 3.96
N ARG A 198 3.23 36.81 3.26
CA ARG A 198 3.22 38.28 3.31
C ARG A 198 2.13 38.82 2.39
N ALA A 199 1.28 39.69 2.96
CA ALA A 199 0.23 40.39 2.21
C ALA A 199 0.84 41.55 1.40
N GLU A 200 1.64 41.20 0.39
CA GLU A 200 2.26 42.19 -0.51
C GLU A 200 2.31 41.69 -1.95
N ARG A 201 2.44 42.60 -2.88
CA ARG A 201 2.49 42.36 -4.31
C ARG A 201 3.12 43.51 -5.07
N SER A 202 3.59 43.26 -6.28
CA SER A 202 4.06 44.32 -7.16
C SER A 202 2.95 45.34 -7.50
N GLY A 203 3.27 46.63 -7.36
CA GLY A 203 2.33 47.70 -7.68
C GLY A 203 1.94 47.80 -9.17
N LYS A 204 2.66 47.09 -10.07
CA LYS A 204 2.43 47.05 -11.51
C LYS A 204 1.99 45.70 -12.01
N GLY A 205 1.94 44.68 -11.12
CA GLY A 205 1.54 43.32 -11.44
C GLY A 205 0.02 43.09 -11.47
N SER A 206 -0.38 41.87 -11.81
CA SER A 206 -1.78 41.44 -11.76
C SER A 206 -2.25 41.00 -10.37
N GLY A 207 -1.30 40.90 -9.41
CA GLY A 207 -1.45 40.35 -8.10
C GLY A 207 -0.46 39.21 -7.87
N ARG A 208 -0.10 38.99 -6.60
CA ARG A 208 0.74 37.87 -6.20
C ARG A 208 -0.11 36.64 -5.93
N VAL A 209 0.37 35.48 -6.37
CA VAL A 209 -0.21 34.18 -6.10
C VAL A 209 0.83 33.32 -5.43
N TYR A 210 0.55 32.89 -4.20
CA TYR A 210 1.29 31.83 -3.54
C TYR A 210 0.66 30.49 -3.91
N THR A 211 1.48 29.52 -4.24
CA THR A 211 1.05 28.15 -4.58
C THR A 211 1.69 27.17 -3.60
N ILE A 212 0.86 26.45 -2.84
CA ILE A 212 1.27 25.46 -1.85
C ILE A 212 0.98 24.10 -2.46
N THR A 213 2.03 23.31 -2.68
CA THR A 213 1.95 22.05 -3.44
C THR A 213 2.16 20.87 -2.51
N TYR A 214 1.27 19.88 -2.60
CA TYR A 214 1.35 18.63 -1.88
C TYR A 214 1.42 17.44 -2.82
N GLN A 215 2.01 16.36 -2.33
CA GLN A 215 1.94 15.03 -2.90
C GLN A 215 1.25 14.12 -1.89
N VAL A 216 0.35 13.29 -2.35
CA VAL A 216 -0.18 12.15 -1.60
C VAL A 216 0.38 10.88 -2.21
N THR A 217 0.82 9.95 -1.37
CA THR A 217 1.42 8.66 -1.80
C THR A 217 0.81 7.54 -1.00
N ASP A 218 0.40 6.47 -1.67
CA ASP A 218 -0.13 5.25 -1.06
C ASP A 218 0.99 4.29 -0.61
N SER A 219 0.60 3.18 0.01
CA SER A 219 1.51 2.12 0.46
C SER A 219 2.17 1.34 -0.69
N CYS A 220 1.64 1.44 -1.90
CA CYS A 220 2.16 0.84 -3.12
C CYS A 220 3.13 1.76 -3.89
N GLY A 221 3.24 3.03 -3.47
CA GLY A 221 4.12 4.02 -4.09
C GLY A 221 3.48 4.80 -5.23
N ASN A 222 2.19 4.60 -5.52
CA ASN A 222 1.48 5.45 -6.47
C ASN A 222 1.25 6.82 -5.83
N SER A 223 1.25 7.89 -6.64
CA SER A 223 1.15 9.23 -6.08
C SER A 223 0.39 10.20 -6.97
N THR A 224 -0.23 11.18 -6.32
CA THR A 224 -0.92 12.31 -6.95
C THR A 224 -0.39 13.61 -6.37
N ILE A 225 -0.31 14.67 -7.21
CA ILE A 225 0.13 16.01 -6.81
C ILE A 225 -1.03 16.98 -7.05
N ASP A 226 -1.29 17.82 -6.07
CA ASP A 226 -2.25 18.93 -6.18
C ASP A 226 -1.76 20.15 -5.41
N SER A 227 -2.41 21.32 -5.62
CA SER A 227 -2.01 22.57 -5.00
C SER A 227 -3.18 23.46 -4.62
N ALA A 228 -3.01 24.17 -3.49
CA ALA A 228 -3.87 25.25 -3.07
C ALA A 228 -3.21 26.61 -3.32
N SER A 229 -4.00 27.65 -3.58
CA SER A 229 -3.48 28.99 -3.91
C SER A 229 -4.02 30.08 -2.99
N VAL A 230 -3.14 31.02 -2.62
CA VAL A 230 -3.47 32.24 -1.88
C VAL A 230 -3.20 33.45 -2.76
N LEU A 231 -4.21 34.27 -2.98
CA LEU A 231 -4.13 35.48 -3.83
C LEU A 231 -3.95 36.74 -3.00
N VAL A 232 -2.97 37.56 -3.36
CA VAL A 232 -2.89 38.98 -2.97
C VAL A 232 -3.33 39.83 -4.16
N PRO A 233 -4.60 40.24 -4.26
CA PRO A 233 -5.11 40.88 -5.46
C PRO A 233 -4.54 42.28 -5.66
N HIS A 234 -4.45 42.72 -6.94
CA HIS A 234 -3.97 44.06 -7.25
C HIS A 234 -4.98 45.11 -6.75
N ASN A 235 -6.26 44.91 -6.93
CA ASN A 235 -7.36 45.68 -6.36
C ASN A 235 -8.56 44.78 -6.17
N GLN A 236 -9.38 45.10 -5.16
CA GLN A 236 -10.74 44.54 -5.13
C GLN A 236 -11.61 45.47 -5.97
N GLY A 237 -11.94 45.04 -7.20
CA GLY A 237 -12.88 45.74 -8.03
C GLY A 237 -14.16 45.96 -7.24
N LYS A 238 -14.56 47.23 -7.02
CA LYS A 238 -15.91 47.51 -6.57
C LYS A 238 -16.85 46.96 -7.63
N GLY A 239 -17.55 45.87 -7.34
CA GLY A 239 -18.66 45.42 -8.13
C GLY A 239 -19.59 46.63 -8.28
N LYS A 240 -19.69 47.17 -9.48
CA LYS A 240 -20.76 48.12 -9.78
C LYS A 240 -22.05 47.33 -9.69
N GLY A 241 -22.70 47.44 -8.51
CA GLY A 241 -24.09 47.11 -8.41
C GLY A 241 -24.85 47.97 -9.44
N LYS A 242 -25.48 47.31 -10.36
CA LYS A 242 -26.63 47.84 -11.12
C LYS A 242 -27.90 47.34 -10.47
#